data_5855708fb6919e6999427b7d4785faf7
#
_entry.id   5855708fb6919e6999427b7d4785faf7
#
_cell.length_a   1.000
_cell.length_b   1.000
_cell.length_c   1.000
_cell.angle_alpha   90.00
_cell.angle_beta   90.00
_cell.angle_gamma   90.00
#
_symmetry.space_group_name_H-M   'P 1'
#
loop_
_entity.id
_entity.type
_entity.pdbx_description
1 polymer ?
#
loop_
_entity_poly.entity_id
_entity_poly.type
_entity_poly.pdbx_seq_one_letter_code
_entity_poly.pdbx_strand_id
1 'polypeptide(L)'
;MPKPKKRGSNHQRGAGGQPRNVQPFSDEDASIETMSHCSGFSDPASFTEDGPEVDEEATQEDLEYKLKGFIDLTLDKSAKTRQAALESLKSAFSSKILYEFIMERRMTLTDSIERCIKKGKSDEQCAAAGLACLLCVQMGSGIESEEIFKTLGPVLKKIVCDGTASIQARQACATCLGICCFIVTDDITELYSTMECLENIFTKAYQRDRDTNGVSSAHNAVLHVSALLAWTLLLTICPMNEVKKKIEMHLHKLPSLLSCDDLNMRIAAGETLALLFELARETDA
;
A
#
# COMPACT_ATOMS: atom_id res chain seq x y z
N MET A 1 62.45 15.42 25.58
CA MET A 1 62.86 15.72 26.95
C MET A 1 62.19 17.00 27.42
N PRO A 2 61.81 17.21 28.70
CA PRO A 2 60.81 16.44 29.42
C PRO A 2 59.63 17.33 29.97
N LYS A 3 58.63 16.62 30.50
CA LYS A 3 57.54 17.10 31.38
C LYS A 3 58.08 17.85 32.65
N PRO A 4 57.22 18.59 33.44
CA PRO A 4 56.48 17.86 34.44
C PRO A 4 55.06 18.35 34.83
N LYS A 5 54.37 17.44 35.50
CA LYS A 5 53.18 17.47 36.33
C LYS A 5 53.26 18.40 37.56
N LYS A 6 52.05 18.78 38.12
CA LYS A 6 51.63 18.70 39.56
C LYS A 6 50.17 19.16 39.63
N ARG A 7 49.14 18.43 40.08
CA ARG A 7 48.78 17.84 41.40
C ARG A 7 48.44 18.86 42.48
N GLY A 8 47.25 18.69 43.01
CA GLY A 8 46.85 18.93 44.39
C GLY A 8 45.66 19.89 44.46
N SER A 9 44.65 19.72 45.18
CA SER A 9 43.91 18.82 46.06
C SER A 9 42.93 19.67 46.88
N ASN A 10 41.69 19.20 46.98
CA ASN A 10 40.77 19.18 48.14
C ASN A 10 40.59 20.43 49.04
N HIS A 11 39.31 20.82 49.25
CA HIS A 11 38.53 20.79 50.51
C HIS A 11 37.21 21.56 50.35
N GLN A 12 36.07 20.99 50.42
CA GLN A 12 35.11 20.70 51.47
C GLN A 12 34.40 21.91 52.14
N ARG A 13 33.02 21.83 52.08
CA ARG A 13 31.96 22.33 52.97
C ARG A 13 31.53 23.79 52.85
N GLY A 14 30.27 24.00 52.61
CA GLY A 14 29.21 24.28 53.53
C GLY A 14 28.02 25.02 52.91
N ALA A 15 26.88 24.42 53.05
CA ALA A 15 25.56 24.93 53.36
C ALA A 15 24.99 26.25 52.82
N GLY A 16 23.82 26.16 52.24
CA GLY A 16 22.71 27.09 52.54
C GLY A 16 22.28 28.05 51.44
N GLY A 17 21.05 27.87 50.94
CA GLY A 17 20.30 28.98 50.34
C GLY A 17 19.69 28.72 48.98
N GLN A 18 18.50 28.14 48.94
CA GLN A 18 17.48 28.44 47.92
C GLN A 18 17.06 29.93 48.08
N PRO A 19 16.44 30.60 47.12
CA PRO A 19 15.74 30.20 45.92
C PRO A 19 15.89 31.17 44.71
N ARG A 20 15.48 30.81 43.57
CA ARG A 20 14.50 31.47 42.69
C ARG A 20 14.57 30.97 41.25
N ASN A 21 13.52 30.33 40.94
CA ASN A 21 12.91 30.00 39.68
C ASN A 21 13.00 31.16 38.67
N VAL A 22 13.64 30.92 37.52
CA VAL A 22 13.36 31.63 36.28
C VAL A 22 13.36 30.57 35.19
N GLN A 23 12.16 30.18 34.75
CA GLN A 23 11.92 29.37 33.58
C GLN A 23 12.23 30.19 32.31
N PRO A 24 12.88 29.63 31.30
CA PRO A 24 12.77 30.14 29.95
C PRO A 24 11.49 29.54 29.34
N PHE A 25 10.66 30.39 28.82
CA PHE A 25 9.57 30.08 27.92
C PHE A 25 10.12 29.33 26.71
N SER A 26 9.68 28.10 26.49
CA SER A 26 9.73 27.44 25.18
C SER A 26 8.30 27.32 24.66
N ASP A 27 8.03 28.04 23.57
CA ASP A 27 6.84 27.95 22.76
C ASP A 27 6.79 26.57 22.07
N GLU A 28 6.19 25.58 22.72
CA GLU A 28 5.82 24.30 22.12
C GLU A 28 4.51 23.79 22.73
N ASP A 29 3.45 24.57 22.68
CA ASP A 29 2.13 24.13 23.11
C ASP A 29 1.03 24.69 22.18
N ALA A 30 1.05 24.27 20.92
CA ALA A 30 -0.05 24.56 19.99
C ALA A 30 -0.40 23.39 19.06
N SER A 31 -0.23 22.12 19.49
CA SER A 31 -0.45 20.96 18.61
C SER A 31 -1.31 19.85 19.21
N ILE A 32 -1.92 20.03 20.41
CA ILE A 32 -2.56 18.90 21.09
C ILE A 32 -4.10 18.88 20.95
N GLU A 33 -4.74 19.95 20.50
CA GLU A 33 -6.21 20.01 20.50
C GLU A 33 -6.92 19.44 19.25
N THR A 34 -6.21 19.15 18.16
CA THR A 34 -6.83 18.61 16.94
C THR A 34 -6.94 17.07 16.91
N MET A 35 -6.35 16.37 17.91
CA MET A 35 -6.34 14.90 17.92
C MET A 35 -7.55 14.26 18.60
N SER A 36 -8.41 15.04 19.27
CA SER A 36 -9.56 14.50 20.02
C SER A 36 -10.75 14.06 19.17
N HIS A 37 -10.80 14.42 17.90
CA HIS A 37 -11.93 14.05 17.03
C HIS A 37 -11.78 12.73 16.28
N CYS A 38 -10.57 12.13 16.28
CA CYS A 38 -10.36 10.83 15.61
C CYS A 38 -10.59 9.61 16.47
N SER A 39 -10.91 9.77 17.77
CA SER A 39 -11.07 8.64 18.71
C SER A 39 -12.36 7.83 18.54
N GLY A 40 -13.27 8.25 17.67
CA GLY A 40 -14.55 7.57 17.49
C GLY A 40 -14.54 6.35 16.56
N PHE A 41 -13.40 6.05 15.91
CA PHE A 41 -13.31 4.95 14.93
C PHE A 41 -12.45 3.77 15.40
N SER A 42 -12.05 3.72 16.66
CA SER A 42 -11.14 2.68 17.17
C SER A 42 -11.81 1.36 17.53
N ASP A 43 -13.12 1.22 17.36
CA ASP A 43 -13.82 -0.03 17.69
C ASP A 43 -14.74 -0.48 16.55
N PRO A 44 -14.31 -1.41 15.69
CA PRO A 44 -15.18 -2.00 14.68
C PRO A 44 -16.27 -2.92 15.26
N ALA A 45 -16.25 -3.20 16.56
CA ALA A 45 -17.21 -4.07 17.24
C ALA A 45 -18.41 -3.34 17.84
N SER A 46 -18.50 -2.01 17.74
CA SER A 46 -19.60 -1.21 18.34
C SER A 46 -20.83 -1.03 17.43
N PHE A 47 -20.94 -1.80 16.35
CA PHE A 47 -22.19 -1.87 15.59
C PHE A 47 -23.00 -3.10 16.00
N THR A 48 -23.31 -3.25 17.29
CA THR A 48 -24.32 -4.20 17.72
C THR A 48 -25.71 -3.58 17.58
N GLU A 49 -26.50 -4.19 16.73
CA GLU A 49 -27.95 -4.13 16.64
C GLU A 49 -28.59 -4.37 18.01
N ASP A 50 -29.03 -3.33 18.68
CA ASP A 50 -30.22 -3.30 19.53
C ASP A 50 -30.39 -1.90 20.16
N GLY A 51 -31.20 -1.05 19.51
CA GLY A 51 -31.60 0.26 20.01
C GLY A 51 -32.73 0.82 19.17
N PRO A 52 -33.56 1.76 19.68
CA PRO A 52 -34.74 2.27 18.98
C PRO A 52 -34.36 2.80 17.60
N GLU A 53 -35.30 2.71 16.63
CA GLU A 53 -35.16 3.14 15.23
C GLU A 53 -34.29 4.40 15.13
N VAL A 54 -32.99 4.17 14.92
CA VAL A 54 -32.03 5.23 14.61
C VAL A 54 -32.33 5.62 13.17
N ASP A 55 -32.62 6.88 12.95
CA ASP A 55 -32.85 7.42 11.62
C ASP A 55 -31.65 7.09 10.73
N GLU A 56 -31.81 6.10 9.84
CA GLU A 56 -30.71 5.59 8.98
C GLU A 56 -30.13 6.72 8.12
N GLU A 57 -30.95 7.70 7.76
CA GLU A 57 -30.56 8.86 6.97
C GLU A 57 -29.64 9.78 7.78
N ALA A 58 -29.95 10.05 9.05
CA ALA A 58 -29.09 10.84 9.93
C ALA A 58 -27.74 10.16 10.21
N THR A 59 -27.71 8.83 10.32
CA THR A 59 -26.46 8.06 10.49
C THR A 59 -25.61 8.05 9.22
N GLN A 60 -26.22 8.08 8.05
CA GLN A 60 -25.53 8.14 6.76
C GLN A 60 -24.91 9.53 6.56
N GLU A 61 -25.65 10.61 6.84
CA GLU A 61 -25.12 11.97 6.75
C GLU A 61 -23.91 12.20 7.67
N ASP A 62 -23.98 11.70 8.92
CA ASP A 62 -22.88 11.76 9.87
C ASP A 62 -21.64 11.01 9.38
N LEU A 63 -21.83 9.85 8.78
CA LEU A 63 -20.74 9.09 8.17
C LEU A 63 -20.09 9.87 7.03
N GLU A 64 -20.90 10.40 6.11
CA GLU A 64 -20.39 11.16 4.98
C GLU A 64 -19.65 12.43 5.42
N TYR A 65 -20.14 13.11 6.46
CA TYR A 65 -19.45 14.26 7.04
C TYR A 65 -18.05 13.87 7.57
N LYS A 66 -17.95 12.74 8.28
CA LYS A 66 -16.65 12.21 8.76
C LYS A 66 -15.73 11.84 7.61
N LEU A 67 -16.25 11.19 6.57
CA LEU A 67 -15.46 10.81 5.40
C LEU A 67 -14.93 12.04 4.65
N LYS A 68 -15.72 13.11 4.52
CA LYS A 68 -15.26 14.40 3.97
C LYS A 68 -14.09 14.95 4.79
N GLY A 69 -14.19 14.92 6.11
CA GLY A 69 -13.09 15.33 7.00
C GLY A 69 -11.82 14.49 6.81
N PHE A 70 -11.95 13.17 6.61
CA PHE A 70 -10.78 12.34 6.31
C PHE A 70 -10.16 12.66 4.95
N ILE A 71 -10.96 12.96 3.93
CA ILE A 71 -10.44 13.40 2.63
C ILE A 71 -9.62 14.69 2.80
N ASP A 72 -10.12 15.66 3.55
CA ASP A 72 -9.40 16.92 3.82
C ASP A 72 -8.09 16.67 4.59
N LEU A 73 -8.08 15.76 5.56
CA LEU A 73 -6.89 15.37 6.32
C LEU A 73 -5.82 14.67 5.45
N THR A 74 -6.16 14.14 4.28
CA THR A 74 -5.15 13.65 3.33
C THR A 74 -4.27 14.77 2.75
N LEU A 75 -4.65 16.03 2.95
CA LEU A 75 -3.92 17.23 2.54
C LEU A 75 -3.02 17.80 3.64
N ASP A 76 -3.10 17.25 4.86
CA ASP A 76 -2.36 17.75 6.01
C ASP A 76 -0.84 17.76 5.79
N LYS A 77 -0.14 18.66 6.50
CA LYS A 77 1.33 18.76 6.44
C LYS A 77 2.01 17.55 7.08
N SER A 78 1.41 16.98 8.12
CA SER A 78 1.91 15.81 8.83
C SER A 78 1.67 14.52 8.02
N ALA A 79 2.74 13.79 7.72
CA ALA A 79 2.64 12.47 7.08
C ALA A 79 1.84 11.46 7.92
N LYS A 80 1.96 11.55 9.25
CA LYS A 80 1.21 10.68 10.17
C LYS A 80 -0.30 10.95 10.10
N THR A 81 -0.70 12.22 10.02
CA THR A 81 -2.10 12.60 9.86
C THR A 81 -2.66 12.11 8.54
N ARG A 82 -1.92 12.31 7.43
CA ARG A 82 -2.34 11.82 6.11
C ARG A 82 -2.48 10.30 6.08
N GLN A 83 -1.51 9.57 6.65
CA GLN A 83 -1.57 8.11 6.76
C GLN A 83 -2.80 7.66 7.56
N ALA A 84 -3.07 8.26 8.73
CA ALA A 84 -4.22 7.93 9.54
C ALA A 84 -5.54 8.19 8.81
N ALA A 85 -5.63 9.29 8.06
CA ALA A 85 -6.78 9.61 7.22
C ALA A 85 -7.00 8.57 6.10
N LEU A 86 -5.94 8.16 5.40
CA LEU A 86 -5.99 7.10 4.39
C LEU A 86 -6.45 5.76 4.97
N GLU A 87 -5.95 5.37 6.16
CA GLU A 87 -6.38 4.14 6.84
C GLU A 87 -7.84 4.22 7.29
N SER A 88 -8.31 5.38 7.75
CA SER A 88 -9.73 5.58 8.11
C SER A 88 -10.65 5.46 6.89
N LEU A 89 -10.28 6.07 5.77
CA LEU A 89 -11.01 5.93 4.49
C LEU A 89 -11.00 4.47 4.01
N LYS A 90 -9.85 3.81 4.09
CA LYS A 90 -9.70 2.39 3.72
C LYS A 90 -10.59 1.49 4.58
N SER A 91 -10.64 1.72 5.90
CA SER A 91 -11.52 0.99 6.82
C SER A 91 -13.00 1.19 6.46
N ALA A 92 -13.42 2.41 6.19
CA ALA A 92 -14.80 2.69 5.79
C ALA A 92 -15.16 2.03 4.45
N PHE A 93 -14.28 2.11 3.44
CA PHE A 93 -14.52 1.53 2.11
C PHE A 93 -14.47 -0.01 2.12
N SER A 94 -13.81 -0.63 3.09
CA SER A 94 -13.82 -2.08 3.26
C SER A 94 -15.03 -2.60 4.02
N SER A 95 -15.70 -1.76 4.81
CA SER A 95 -16.82 -2.16 5.67
C SER A 95 -18.19 -1.80 5.12
N LYS A 96 -18.29 -0.81 4.24
CA LYS A 96 -19.56 -0.30 3.69
C LYS A 96 -19.45 -0.08 2.19
N ILE A 97 -20.57 -0.28 1.49
CA ILE A 97 -20.72 0.12 0.09
C ILE A 97 -21.05 1.60 0.08
N LEU A 98 -20.16 2.42 -0.52
CA LEU A 98 -20.22 3.87 -0.52
C LEU A 98 -20.19 4.45 -1.94
N TYR A 99 -20.79 3.72 -2.89
CA TYR A 99 -20.73 4.03 -4.32
C TYR A 99 -21.08 5.48 -4.64
N GLU A 100 -22.24 5.98 -4.17
CA GLU A 100 -22.71 7.34 -4.45
C GLU A 100 -21.74 8.39 -3.88
N PHE A 101 -21.30 8.21 -2.64
CA PHE A 101 -20.31 9.08 -2.00
C PHE A 101 -19.00 9.12 -2.79
N ILE A 102 -18.52 7.97 -3.24
CA ILE A 102 -17.29 7.84 -4.01
C ILE A 102 -17.46 8.49 -5.37
N MET A 103 -18.57 8.24 -6.07
CA MET A 103 -18.86 8.79 -7.38
C MET A 103 -18.77 10.31 -7.39
N GLU A 104 -19.41 10.97 -6.43
CA GLU A 104 -19.38 12.43 -6.30
C GLU A 104 -18.00 13.00 -6.04
N ARG A 105 -17.12 12.22 -5.38
CA ARG A 105 -15.81 12.70 -4.91
C ARG A 105 -14.63 11.97 -5.56
N ARG A 106 -14.89 11.20 -6.62
CA ARG A 106 -13.88 10.34 -7.25
C ARG A 106 -12.61 11.10 -7.65
N MET A 107 -12.75 12.28 -8.21
CA MET A 107 -11.60 13.08 -8.63
C MET A 107 -10.77 13.54 -7.43
N THR A 108 -11.39 14.04 -6.37
CA THR A 108 -10.69 14.48 -5.16
C THR A 108 -9.99 13.31 -4.47
N LEU A 109 -10.65 12.16 -4.39
CA LEU A 109 -10.05 10.92 -3.87
C LEU A 109 -8.86 10.48 -4.71
N THR A 110 -9.00 10.46 -6.03
CA THR A 110 -7.94 10.08 -6.98
C THR A 110 -6.72 11.00 -6.84
N ASP A 111 -6.92 12.31 -6.80
CA ASP A 111 -5.84 13.30 -6.64
C ASP A 111 -5.12 13.14 -5.28
N SER A 112 -5.89 12.89 -4.23
CA SER A 112 -5.33 12.65 -2.89
C SER A 112 -4.48 11.38 -2.84
N ILE A 113 -4.98 10.28 -3.39
CA ILE A 113 -4.28 9.00 -3.49
C ILE A 113 -3.01 9.16 -4.34
N GLU A 114 -3.13 9.76 -5.52
CA GLU A 114 -2.00 10.00 -6.42
C GLU A 114 -0.87 10.77 -5.73
N ARG A 115 -1.23 11.84 -5.04
CA ARG A 115 -0.26 12.66 -4.30
C ARG A 115 0.42 11.87 -3.19
N CYS A 116 -0.34 11.10 -2.39
CA CYS A 116 0.21 10.29 -1.31
C CYS A 116 1.12 9.17 -1.83
N ILE A 117 0.81 8.56 -2.98
CA ILE A 117 1.70 7.59 -3.65
C ILE A 117 2.97 8.29 -4.15
N LYS A 118 2.86 9.45 -4.80
CA LYS A 118 4.00 10.18 -5.39
C LYS A 118 4.96 10.77 -4.36
N LYS A 119 4.44 11.31 -3.26
CA LYS A 119 5.20 12.15 -2.32
C LYS A 119 5.27 11.56 -0.90
N GLY A 120 4.48 10.53 -0.62
CA GLY A 120 4.41 9.90 0.70
C GLY A 120 5.63 9.07 1.04
N LYS A 121 5.75 8.72 2.31
CA LYS A 121 6.69 7.72 2.81
C LYS A 121 6.07 6.31 2.69
N SER A 122 6.86 5.28 2.97
CA SER A 122 6.48 3.86 2.84
C SER A 122 5.06 3.55 3.32
N ASP A 123 4.73 3.86 4.57
CA ASP A 123 3.45 3.52 5.17
C ASP A 123 2.29 4.31 4.56
N GLU A 124 2.53 5.59 4.24
CA GLU A 124 1.57 6.43 3.53
C GLU A 124 1.32 5.90 2.11
N GLN A 125 2.38 5.47 1.40
CA GLN A 125 2.26 4.85 0.07
C GLN A 125 1.47 3.53 0.13
N CYS A 126 1.72 2.69 1.14
CA CYS A 126 0.97 1.45 1.36
C CYS A 126 -0.52 1.71 1.61
N ALA A 127 -0.84 2.67 2.50
CA ALA A 127 -2.21 3.04 2.79
C ALA A 127 -2.93 3.60 1.56
N ALA A 128 -2.26 4.47 0.79
CA ALA A 128 -2.79 5.05 -0.44
C ALA A 128 -3.03 3.99 -1.53
N ALA A 129 -2.11 3.03 -1.72
CA ALA A 129 -2.30 1.92 -2.65
C ALA A 129 -3.46 1.02 -2.24
N GLY A 130 -3.62 0.72 -0.94
CA GLY A 130 -4.76 -0.04 -0.42
C GLY A 130 -6.08 0.68 -0.63
N LEU A 131 -6.13 2.00 -0.44
CA LEU A 131 -7.32 2.81 -0.70
C LEU A 131 -7.65 2.86 -2.20
N ALA A 132 -6.65 2.98 -3.08
CA ALA A 132 -6.83 2.92 -4.53
C ALA A 132 -7.48 1.60 -4.99
N CYS A 133 -7.03 0.49 -4.40
CA CYS A 133 -7.61 -0.83 -4.68
C CYS A 133 -9.09 -0.88 -4.31
N LEU A 134 -9.46 -0.44 -3.10
CA LEU A 134 -10.85 -0.41 -2.65
C LEU A 134 -11.71 0.56 -3.46
N LEU A 135 -11.14 1.69 -3.88
CA LEU A 135 -11.81 2.64 -4.76
C LEU A 135 -12.24 1.97 -6.07
N CYS A 136 -11.32 1.25 -6.74
CA CYS A 136 -11.64 0.52 -7.97
C CYS A 136 -12.60 -0.65 -7.72
N VAL A 137 -12.49 -1.37 -6.60
CA VAL A 137 -13.41 -2.45 -6.23
C VAL A 137 -14.84 -1.92 -6.05
N GLN A 138 -15.01 -0.80 -5.37
CA GLN A 138 -16.34 -0.22 -5.13
C GLN A 138 -16.96 0.40 -6.38
N MET A 139 -16.14 1.00 -7.24
CA MET A 139 -16.61 1.57 -8.51
C MET A 139 -16.95 0.51 -9.55
N GLY A 140 -16.28 -0.66 -9.48
CA GLY A 140 -16.42 -1.71 -10.48
C GLY A 140 -15.82 -1.33 -11.84
N SER A 141 -16.27 -2.02 -12.91
CA SER A 141 -15.89 -1.69 -14.29
C SER A 141 -16.74 -0.54 -14.84
N GLY A 142 -16.13 0.41 -15.55
CA GLY A 142 -16.82 1.53 -16.18
C GLY A 142 -15.90 2.69 -16.50
N ILE A 143 -16.43 3.68 -17.19
CA ILE A 143 -15.68 4.86 -17.68
C ILE A 143 -15.01 5.61 -16.51
N GLU A 144 -15.72 5.76 -15.40
CA GLU A 144 -15.23 6.47 -14.21
C GLU A 144 -14.04 5.77 -13.58
N SER A 145 -14.08 4.45 -13.51
CA SER A 145 -12.98 3.63 -12.99
C SER A 145 -11.79 3.64 -13.92
N GLU A 146 -12.01 3.67 -15.24
CA GLU A 146 -10.96 3.80 -16.23
C GLU A 146 -10.23 5.16 -16.10
N GLU A 147 -10.96 6.25 -15.86
CA GLU A 147 -10.37 7.58 -15.60
C GLU A 147 -9.48 7.57 -14.36
N ILE A 148 -9.95 6.91 -13.27
CA ILE A 148 -9.18 6.73 -12.05
C ILE A 148 -7.90 5.94 -12.36
N PHE A 149 -8.01 4.83 -13.08
CA PHE A 149 -6.85 3.97 -13.37
C PHE A 149 -5.88 4.62 -14.35
N LYS A 150 -6.34 5.40 -15.33
CA LYS A 150 -5.48 6.22 -16.21
C LYS A 150 -4.59 7.18 -15.41
N THR A 151 -5.10 7.69 -14.30
CA THR A 151 -4.33 8.57 -13.40
C THR A 151 -3.39 7.78 -12.48
N LEU A 152 -3.89 6.72 -11.83
CA LEU A 152 -3.14 6.00 -10.80
C LEU A 152 -2.19 4.94 -11.37
N GLY A 153 -2.53 4.28 -12.48
CA GLY A 153 -1.73 3.20 -13.07
C GLY A 153 -0.28 3.57 -13.33
N PRO A 154 0.02 4.70 -14.02
CA PRO A 154 1.40 5.13 -14.26
C PRO A 154 2.18 5.40 -12.97
N VAL A 155 1.52 5.91 -11.94
CA VAL A 155 2.15 6.20 -10.64
C VAL A 155 2.45 4.90 -9.88
N LEU A 156 1.52 3.96 -9.88
CA LEU A 156 1.72 2.63 -9.29
C LEU A 156 2.87 1.89 -9.98
N LYS A 157 2.90 1.86 -11.32
CA LYS A 157 4.01 1.25 -12.10
C LYS A 157 5.35 1.87 -11.75
N LYS A 158 5.40 3.21 -11.60
CA LYS A 158 6.62 3.91 -11.22
C LYS A 158 7.14 3.44 -9.85
N ILE A 159 6.29 3.33 -8.83
CA ILE A 159 6.71 2.85 -7.50
C ILE A 159 7.12 1.39 -7.54
N VAL A 160 6.39 0.53 -8.25
CA VAL A 160 6.75 -0.89 -8.42
C VAL A 160 8.16 -1.06 -8.99
N CYS A 161 8.53 -0.23 -9.97
CA CYS A 161 9.83 -0.30 -10.63
C CYS A 161 10.95 0.46 -9.89
N ASP A 162 10.61 1.36 -8.96
CA ASP A 162 11.59 2.18 -8.24
C ASP A 162 12.34 1.36 -7.19
N GLY A 163 13.60 1.04 -7.47
CA GLY A 163 14.47 0.31 -6.54
C GLY A 163 14.80 1.08 -5.24
N THR A 164 14.52 2.39 -5.18
CA THR A 164 14.74 3.22 -3.99
C THR A 164 13.52 3.27 -3.07
N ALA A 165 12.34 2.92 -3.59
CA ALA A 165 11.13 2.81 -2.78
C ALA A 165 11.19 1.59 -1.85
N SER A 166 10.51 1.67 -0.70
CA SER A 166 10.45 0.54 0.24
C SER A 166 9.80 -0.69 -0.38
N ILE A 167 10.26 -1.87 0.02
CA ILE A 167 9.69 -3.14 -0.46
C ILE A 167 8.19 -3.22 -0.17
N GLN A 168 7.75 -2.74 0.99
CA GLN A 168 6.35 -2.73 1.40
C GLN A 168 5.49 -1.85 0.45
N ALA A 169 5.97 -0.65 0.13
CA ALA A 169 5.27 0.22 -0.81
C ALA A 169 5.22 -0.38 -2.23
N ARG A 170 6.32 -0.94 -2.71
CA ARG A 170 6.39 -1.62 -4.01
C ARG A 170 5.45 -2.82 -4.07
N GLN A 171 5.41 -3.62 -3.00
CA GLN A 171 4.49 -4.75 -2.85
C GLN A 171 3.03 -4.31 -2.91
N ALA A 172 2.65 -3.31 -2.08
CA ALA A 172 1.29 -2.79 -2.04
C ALA A 172 0.87 -2.24 -3.41
N CYS A 173 1.76 -1.50 -4.08
CA CYS A 173 1.52 -0.98 -5.43
C CYS A 173 1.42 -2.09 -6.48
N ALA A 174 2.19 -3.17 -6.40
CA ALA A 174 2.10 -4.30 -7.33
C ALA A 174 0.76 -5.03 -7.20
N THR A 175 0.32 -5.30 -5.97
CA THR A 175 -1.00 -5.89 -5.69
C THR A 175 -2.12 -4.98 -6.20
N CYS A 176 -2.07 -3.70 -5.86
CA CYS A 176 -3.05 -2.71 -6.30
C CYS A 176 -3.12 -2.62 -7.83
N LEU A 177 -1.96 -2.57 -8.49
CA LEU A 177 -1.86 -2.48 -9.94
C LEU A 177 -2.54 -3.68 -10.63
N GLY A 178 -2.32 -4.90 -10.14
CA GLY A 178 -2.96 -6.10 -10.67
C GLY A 178 -4.48 -6.10 -10.49
N ILE A 179 -4.95 -5.81 -9.28
CA ILE A 179 -6.38 -5.80 -8.97
C ILE A 179 -7.12 -4.70 -9.74
N CYS A 180 -6.59 -3.47 -9.73
CA CYS A 180 -7.21 -2.35 -10.46
C CYS A 180 -7.23 -2.63 -11.97
N CYS A 181 -6.15 -3.11 -12.55
CA CYS A 181 -6.09 -3.47 -13.97
C CYS A 181 -7.12 -4.57 -14.29
N PHE A 182 -7.25 -5.60 -13.45
CA PHE A 182 -8.22 -6.68 -13.64
C PHE A 182 -9.67 -6.18 -13.66
N ILE A 183 -10.02 -5.25 -12.76
CA ILE A 183 -11.40 -4.76 -12.63
C ILE A 183 -11.78 -3.80 -13.75
N VAL A 184 -10.83 -2.93 -14.14
CA VAL A 184 -11.13 -1.69 -14.86
C VAL A 184 -10.77 -1.74 -16.34
N THR A 185 -9.74 -2.53 -16.73
CA THR A 185 -9.12 -2.35 -18.04
C THR A 185 -9.89 -3.03 -19.14
N ASP A 186 -10.37 -2.21 -20.09
CA ASP A 186 -10.83 -2.61 -21.43
C ASP A 186 -9.72 -2.43 -22.49
N ASP A 187 -8.66 -1.67 -22.17
CA ASP A 187 -7.52 -1.41 -23.08
C ASP A 187 -6.48 -2.53 -22.98
N ILE A 188 -6.40 -3.30 -24.05
CA ILE A 188 -5.45 -4.41 -24.17
C ILE A 188 -3.98 -3.96 -24.09
N THR A 189 -3.70 -2.73 -24.53
CA THR A 189 -2.35 -2.15 -24.48
C THR A 189 -1.93 -1.89 -23.04
N GLU A 190 -2.87 -1.38 -22.24
CA GLU A 190 -2.66 -1.14 -20.82
C GLU A 190 -2.52 -2.46 -20.03
N LEU A 191 -3.33 -3.48 -20.38
CA LEU A 191 -3.19 -4.83 -19.83
C LEU A 191 -1.77 -5.37 -20.06
N TYR A 192 -1.30 -5.35 -21.31
CA TYR A 192 0.04 -5.87 -21.66
C TYR A 192 1.16 -5.09 -20.97
N SER A 193 1.07 -3.76 -20.95
CA SER A 193 2.04 -2.91 -20.25
C SER A 193 2.09 -3.20 -18.74
N THR A 194 0.93 -3.48 -18.14
CA THR A 194 0.83 -3.85 -16.73
C THR A 194 1.42 -5.23 -16.47
N MET A 195 1.09 -6.21 -17.31
CA MET A 195 1.66 -7.55 -17.23
C MET A 195 3.18 -7.52 -17.37
N GLU A 196 3.72 -6.78 -18.33
CA GLU A 196 5.17 -6.61 -18.53
C GLU A 196 5.85 -5.99 -17.31
N CYS A 197 5.24 -4.95 -16.73
CA CYS A 197 5.74 -4.34 -15.49
C CYS A 197 5.88 -5.36 -14.36
N LEU A 198 4.86 -6.17 -14.11
CA LEU A 198 4.84 -7.19 -13.07
C LEU A 198 5.81 -8.34 -13.38
N GLU A 199 5.88 -8.77 -14.65
CA GLU A 199 6.78 -9.79 -15.15
C GLU A 199 8.24 -9.42 -14.91
N ASN A 200 8.62 -8.17 -15.18
CA ASN A 200 9.96 -7.64 -14.93
C ASN A 200 10.36 -7.64 -13.44
N ILE A 201 9.38 -7.76 -12.53
CA ILE A 201 9.64 -7.87 -11.09
C ILE A 201 9.82 -9.33 -10.69
N PHE A 202 8.85 -10.21 -10.94
CA PHE A 202 8.91 -11.58 -10.42
C PHE A 202 9.94 -12.45 -11.14
N THR A 203 10.26 -12.20 -12.40
CA THR A 203 11.28 -12.97 -13.14
C THR A 203 12.69 -12.85 -12.55
N LYS A 204 12.94 -11.81 -11.73
CA LYS A 204 14.17 -11.72 -10.95
C LYS A 204 14.33 -12.87 -9.94
N ALA A 205 13.23 -13.48 -9.53
CA ALA A 205 13.28 -14.67 -8.68
C ALA A 205 13.89 -15.90 -9.36
N TYR A 206 13.85 -15.99 -10.71
CA TYR A 206 14.50 -17.09 -11.45
C TYR A 206 16.02 -17.09 -11.38
N GLN A 207 16.66 -15.97 -11.02
CA GLN A 207 18.12 -15.81 -11.00
C GLN A 207 18.74 -16.11 -9.62
N ARG A 208 17.94 -16.61 -8.69
CA ARG A 208 18.27 -16.70 -7.26
C ARG A 208 19.47 -17.60 -6.92
N ASP A 209 19.81 -18.57 -7.78
CA ASP A 209 20.87 -19.55 -7.49
C ASP A 209 22.30 -19.04 -7.78
N ARG A 210 22.48 -17.77 -8.21
CA ARG A 210 23.80 -17.27 -8.64
C ARG A 210 24.43 -16.23 -7.71
N ASP A 211 23.67 -15.63 -6.79
CA ASP A 211 24.18 -14.58 -5.89
C ASP A 211 24.28 -15.09 -4.45
N THR A 212 25.51 -15.22 -3.98
CA THR A 212 25.92 -15.78 -2.69
C THR A 212 25.58 -14.94 -1.45
N ASN A 213 24.78 -13.88 -1.58
CA ASN A 213 24.37 -13.01 -0.47
C ASN A 213 22.90 -13.25 -0.07
N GLY A 214 22.67 -14.35 0.65
CA GLY A 214 21.32 -14.84 1.04
C GLY A 214 20.37 -13.87 1.75
N VAL A 215 20.85 -12.76 2.31
CA VAL A 215 20.02 -11.80 3.07
C VAL A 215 19.18 -10.91 2.16
N SER A 216 19.72 -10.49 1.02
CA SER A 216 18.99 -9.65 0.05
C SER A 216 17.86 -10.39 -0.67
N SER A 217 18.00 -11.69 -0.83
CA SER A 217 17.07 -12.58 -1.52
C SER A 217 15.72 -12.73 -0.76
N ALA A 218 15.76 -12.98 0.55
CA ALA A 218 14.56 -13.17 1.36
C ALA A 218 13.73 -11.89 1.47
N HIS A 219 14.38 -10.73 1.54
CA HIS A 219 13.68 -9.44 1.68
C HIS A 219 12.84 -9.09 0.44
N ASN A 220 13.30 -9.45 -0.76
CA ASN A 220 12.57 -9.20 -2.01
C ASN A 220 11.48 -10.25 -2.32
N ALA A 221 11.46 -11.38 -1.60
CA ALA A 221 10.53 -12.48 -1.89
C ALA A 221 9.07 -12.02 -1.87
N VAL A 222 8.68 -11.21 -0.88
CA VAL A 222 7.31 -10.70 -0.73
C VAL A 222 6.86 -9.88 -1.96
N LEU A 223 7.74 -9.03 -2.50
CA LEU A 223 7.46 -8.28 -3.71
C LEU A 223 7.34 -9.20 -4.94
N HIS A 224 8.23 -10.18 -5.07
CA HIS A 224 8.17 -11.13 -6.18
C HIS A 224 6.89 -11.98 -6.14
N VAL A 225 6.46 -12.41 -4.96
CA VAL A 225 5.19 -13.13 -4.74
C VAL A 225 4.01 -12.27 -5.17
N SER A 226 3.94 -11.03 -4.68
CA SER A 226 2.83 -10.13 -5.01
C SER A 226 2.77 -9.80 -6.51
N ALA A 227 3.93 -9.61 -7.15
CA ALA A 227 3.98 -9.38 -8.59
C ALA A 227 3.58 -10.63 -9.39
N LEU A 228 3.99 -11.83 -8.97
CA LEU A 228 3.60 -13.10 -9.60
C LEU A 228 2.10 -13.33 -9.50
N LEU A 229 1.51 -13.19 -8.29
CA LEU A 229 0.07 -13.37 -8.10
C LEU A 229 -0.77 -12.35 -8.86
N ALA A 230 -0.35 -11.07 -8.87
CA ALA A 230 -1.01 -10.03 -9.65
C ALA A 230 -0.94 -10.33 -11.17
N TRP A 231 0.20 -10.79 -11.66
CA TRP A 231 0.37 -11.20 -13.05
C TRP A 231 -0.49 -12.45 -13.38
N THR A 232 -0.55 -13.42 -12.48
CA THR A 232 -1.38 -14.63 -12.61
C THR A 232 -2.86 -14.27 -12.71
N LEU A 233 -3.32 -13.29 -11.91
CA LEU A 233 -4.69 -12.78 -12.02
C LEU A 233 -4.97 -12.22 -13.43
N LEU A 234 -4.04 -11.42 -13.98
CA LEU A 234 -4.22 -10.82 -15.29
C LEU A 234 -4.18 -11.82 -16.45
N LEU A 235 -3.57 -12.99 -16.29
CA LEU A 235 -3.65 -14.06 -17.27
C LEU A 235 -5.08 -14.51 -17.55
N THR A 236 -5.96 -14.45 -16.56
CA THR A 236 -7.35 -14.90 -16.68
C THR A 236 -8.20 -14.04 -17.61
N ILE A 237 -7.78 -12.81 -17.87
CA ILE A 237 -8.43 -11.86 -18.80
C ILE A 237 -7.60 -11.60 -20.05
N CYS A 238 -6.43 -12.25 -20.15
CA CYS A 238 -5.52 -12.06 -21.26
C CYS A 238 -6.01 -12.84 -22.51
N PRO A 239 -5.92 -12.27 -23.71
CA PRO A 239 -6.22 -12.98 -24.96
C PRO A 239 -5.39 -14.24 -25.12
N MET A 240 -6.01 -15.31 -25.62
CA MET A 240 -5.41 -16.65 -25.70
C MET A 240 -4.13 -16.72 -26.53
N ASN A 241 -4.01 -15.90 -27.56
CA ASN A 241 -2.78 -15.82 -28.36
C ASN A 241 -1.58 -15.30 -27.57
N GLU A 242 -1.83 -14.41 -26.60
CA GLU A 242 -0.77 -13.91 -25.71
C GLU A 242 -0.51 -14.88 -24.56
N VAL A 243 -1.56 -15.51 -24.03
CA VAL A 243 -1.42 -16.58 -23.02
C VAL A 243 -0.49 -17.68 -23.52
N LYS A 244 -0.63 -18.14 -24.78
CA LYS A 244 0.27 -19.14 -25.38
C LYS A 244 1.73 -18.73 -25.30
N LYS A 245 2.06 -17.49 -25.66
CA LYS A 245 3.43 -16.97 -25.57
C LYS A 245 3.94 -16.94 -24.11
N LYS A 246 3.07 -16.57 -23.17
CA LYS A 246 3.42 -16.55 -21.73
C LYS A 246 3.66 -17.95 -21.19
N ILE A 247 2.87 -18.95 -21.62
CA ILE A 247 3.08 -20.35 -21.29
C ILE A 247 4.46 -20.80 -21.81
N GLU A 248 4.76 -20.59 -23.08
CA GLU A 248 6.06 -20.97 -23.66
C GLU A 248 7.24 -20.33 -22.95
N MET A 249 7.09 -19.06 -22.52
CA MET A 249 8.14 -18.30 -21.87
C MET A 249 8.40 -18.73 -20.41
N HIS A 250 7.36 -19.10 -19.66
CA HIS A 250 7.44 -19.27 -18.23
C HIS A 250 7.31 -20.69 -17.72
N LEU A 251 6.61 -21.59 -18.45
CA LEU A 251 6.29 -22.92 -17.97
C LEU A 251 7.55 -23.75 -17.62
N HIS A 252 8.66 -23.53 -18.30
CA HIS A 252 9.92 -24.24 -18.01
C HIS A 252 10.77 -23.60 -16.90
N LYS A 253 10.45 -22.36 -16.47
CA LYS A 253 11.18 -21.61 -15.43
C LYS A 253 10.50 -21.66 -14.07
N LEU A 254 9.17 -21.53 -14.05
CA LEU A 254 8.38 -21.52 -12.82
C LEU A 254 8.60 -22.74 -11.90
N PRO A 255 8.80 -23.98 -12.39
CA PRO A 255 9.04 -25.12 -11.53
C PRO A 255 10.26 -24.96 -10.60
N SER A 256 11.28 -24.18 -10.98
CA SER A 256 12.43 -23.90 -10.13
C SER A 256 12.04 -23.19 -8.84
N LEU A 257 10.97 -22.40 -8.84
CA LEU A 257 10.48 -21.68 -7.66
C LEU A 257 9.80 -22.60 -6.64
N LEU A 258 9.36 -23.81 -7.02
CA LEU A 258 8.77 -24.77 -6.10
C LEU A 258 9.79 -25.30 -5.07
N SER A 259 11.07 -25.17 -5.35
CA SER A 259 12.18 -25.62 -4.49
C SER A 259 12.84 -24.48 -3.71
N CYS A 260 12.29 -23.25 -3.76
CA CYS A 260 12.86 -22.13 -3.03
C CYS A 260 12.52 -22.20 -1.51
N ASP A 261 13.30 -21.51 -0.68
CA ASP A 261 13.11 -21.52 0.79
C ASP A 261 11.84 -20.81 1.24
N ASP A 262 11.36 -19.82 0.48
CA ASP A 262 10.19 -19.03 0.81
C ASP A 262 8.90 -19.81 0.54
N LEU A 263 8.09 -20.02 1.59
CA LEU A 263 6.83 -20.78 1.50
C LEU A 263 5.80 -20.10 0.57
N ASN A 264 5.66 -18.78 0.69
CA ASN A 264 4.67 -18.05 -0.08
C ASN A 264 5.03 -18.06 -1.58
N MET A 265 6.32 -18.01 -1.90
CA MET A 265 6.79 -18.15 -3.28
C MET A 265 6.47 -19.53 -3.84
N ARG A 266 6.67 -20.62 -3.05
CA ARG A 266 6.30 -21.98 -3.50
C ARG A 266 4.80 -22.10 -3.76
N ILE A 267 3.98 -21.54 -2.88
CA ILE A 267 2.51 -21.54 -3.05
C ILE A 267 2.14 -20.77 -4.31
N ALA A 268 2.60 -19.52 -4.46
CA ALA A 268 2.30 -18.69 -5.62
C ALA A 268 2.77 -19.33 -6.95
N ALA A 269 3.94 -19.96 -6.95
CA ALA A 269 4.43 -20.68 -8.12
C ALA A 269 3.56 -21.90 -8.45
N GLY A 270 3.11 -22.63 -7.45
CA GLY A 270 2.20 -23.78 -7.62
C GLY A 270 0.84 -23.38 -8.18
N GLU A 271 0.24 -22.31 -7.64
CA GLU A 271 -1.03 -21.74 -8.12
C GLU A 271 -0.91 -21.25 -9.57
N THR A 272 0.18 -20.52 -9.86
CA THR A 272 0.46 -20.03 -11.23
C THR A 272 0.64 -21.19 -12.21
N LEU A 273 1.39 -22.22 -11.85
CA LEU A 273 1.58 -23.40 -12.69
C LEU A 273 0.26 -24.12 -12.95
N ALA A 274 -0.56 -24.31 -11.92
CA ALA A 274 -1.87 -24.94 -12.05
C ALA A 274 -2.76 -24.19 -13.06
N LEU A 275 -2.80 -22.86 -12.97
CA LEU A 275 -3.53 -22.02 -13.93
C LEU A 275 -2.95 -22.15 -15.35
N LEU A 276 -1.62 -22.09 -15.50
CA LEU A 276 -0.99 -22.21 -16.83
C LEU A 276 -1.27 -23.56 -17.48
N PHE A 277 -1.29 -24.66 -16.71
CA PHE A 277 -1.68 -25.98 -17.25
C PHE A 277 -3.15 -26.02 -17.66
N GLU A 278 -4.04 -25.38 -16.90
CA GLU A 278 -5.46 -25.32 -17.26
C GLU A 278 -5.65 -24.51 -18.55
N LEU A 279 -5.03 -23.33 -18.65
CA LEU A 279 -5.08 -22.52 -19.86
C LEU A 279 -4.42 -23.21 -21.07
N ALA A 280 -3.34 -23.98 -20.86
CA ALA A 280 -2.72 -24.77 -21.94
C ALA A 280 -3.68 -25.81 -22.52
N ARG A 281 -4.46 -26.50 -21.67
CA ARG A 281 -5.48 -27.48 -22.13
C ARG A 281 -6.53 -26.81 -23.00
N GLU A 282 -6.97 -25.61 -22.66
CA GLU A 282 -7.93 -24.84 -23.46
C GLU A 282 -7.37 -24.42 -24.83
N THR A 283 -6.05 -24.31 -24.94
CA THR A 283 -5.41 -23.91 -26.21
C THR A 283 -5.26 -25.05 -27.21
N ASP A 284 -5.31 -26.29 -26.73
CA ASP A 284 -5.14 -27.50 -27.55
C ASP A 284 -6.51 -28.15 -27.96
N ALA A 285 -7.60 -27.64 -27.41
CA ALA A 285 -8.97 -28.04 -27.73
C ALA A 285 -9.56 -27.22 -28.88
#